data_e7f8b85cbf09613d4c025e5a16e225df
#
_entry.id   e7f8b85cbf09613d4c025e5a16e225df
#
_cell.length_a   1.000
_cell.length_b   1.000
_cell.length_c   1.000
_cell.angle_alpha   90.00
_cell.angle_beta   90.00
_cell.angle_gamma   90.00
#
_symmetry.space_group_name_H-M   'P 1'
#
loop_
_entity.id
_entity.type
_entity.pdbx_description
1 polymer ?
#
loop_
_entity_poly.entity_id
_entity_poly.type
_entity_poly.pdbx_seq_one_letter_code
_entity_poly.pdbx_strand_id
1 'polypeptide(L)'
;MKIGNIEFGPHPIFLAPMEDVTDIGFRLLCKRYGASMVYTEFVSAEALVRSIKSTVSKLTISDEERPVGIQIYGRDVDAMVEAAKIVEQAGPDVIDINFGCPVKKVAGKGAGAGMLQNIPLMLEITEKVVKAVKTPVTVKTRLGWSADNLVITTLAEQLQDCGIQALTIHGRTRAQMYTGQADWSLIGEVKRNPRIHIPIIGNGDITTPEQAKEAFERCGVDAVMVGRATFGRPWIFKEMRDYLDGLPADPTLDLDHKIDILEEQLRINVERIDEYRGILHTRRHLAASPIFKGIPDFRQTRIAMLRAETVEELTAILEHCRTMLKER
;
A
#
# COMPACT_ATOMS: atom_id res chain seq x y z
N MET A 1 -18.11 5.54 -2.65
CA MET A 1 -17.45 5.59 -3.97
C MET A 1 -17.48 4.21 -4.63
N LYS A 2 -17.17 4.11 -5.95
CA LYS A 2 -17.21 2.86 -6.71
C LYS A 2 -15.96 2.69 -7.58
N ILE A 3 -15.40 1.48 -7.62
CA ILE A 3 -14.32 1.09 -8.57
C ILE A 3 -14.79 -0.16 -9.30
N GLY A 4 -15.03 -0.07 -10.60
CA GLY A 4 -15.69 -1.16 -11.34
C GLY A 4 -17.05 -1.52 -10.72
N ASN A 5 -17.20 -2.76 -10.27
CA ASN A 5 -18.41 -3.24 -9.59
C ASN A 5 -18.32 -3.21 -8.06
N ILE A 6 -17.18 -2.75 -7.50
CA ILE A 6 -16.95 -2.70 -6.06
C ILE A 6 -17.51 -1.42 -5.49
N GLU A 7 -18.44 -1.51 -4.56
CA GLU A 7 -18.96 -0.36 -3.82
C GLU A 7 -18.31 -0.24 -2.46
N PHE A 8 -17.80 0.96 -2.16
CA PHE A 8 -17.21 1.28 -0.86
C PHE A 8 -18.16 2.20 -0.09
N GLY A 9 -18.28 1.95 1.20
CA GLY A 9 -18.97 2.83 2.13
C GLY A 9 -18.34 4.23 2.25
N PRO A 10 -18.77 5.04 3.22
CA PRO A 10 -18.17 6.34 3.47
C PRO A 10 -16.70 6.22 3.90
N HIS A 11 -15.91 7.21 3.54
CA HIS A 11 -14.50 7.39 3.95
C HIS A 11 -13.64 6.12 3.83
N PRO A 12 -13.53 5.48 2.64
CA PRO A 12 -12.75 4.25 2.51
C PRO A 12 -11.26 4.50 2.75
N ILE A 13 -10.62 3.56 3.47
CA ILE A 13 -9.20 3.60 3.80
C ILE A 13 -8.52 2.37 3.21
N PHE A 14 -7.54 2.57 2.33
CA PHE A 14 -6.85 1.53 1.59
C PHE A 14 -5.44 1.28 2.14
N LEU A 15 -5.00 0.02 2.13
CA LEU A 15 -3.61 -0.34 2.37
C LEU A 15 -2.81 -0.10 1.09
N ALA A 16 -1.73 0.67 1.17
CA ALA A 16 -0.83 0.89 0.02
C ALA A 16 -0.04 -0.37 -0.34
N PRO A 17 0.21 -0.63 -1.64
CA PRO A 17 1.16 -1.67 -2.07
C PRO A 17 2.59 -1.32 -1.65
N MET A 18 3.27 -2.22 -0.93
CA MET A 18 4.63 -2.00 -0.42
C MET A 18 5.46 -3.28 -0.49
N GLU A 19 6.58 -3.21 -1.20
CA GLU A 19 7.52 -4.34 -1.35
C GLU A 19 8.08 -4.79 -0.01
N ASP A 20 8.17 -6.09 0.20
CA ASP A 20 8.60 -6.73 1.44
C ASP A 20 7.75 -6.39 2.68
N VAL A 21 6.54 -5.88 2.51
CA VAL A 21 5.66 -5.43 3.60
C VAL A 21 4.23 -5.96 3.46
N THR A 22 3.64 -5.82 2.26
CA THR A 22 2.24 -6.22 2.04
C THR A 22 2.14 -7.67 1.55
N ASP A 23 2.81 -8.58 2.25
CA ASP A 23 2.57 -10.00 2.13
C ASP A 23 1.14 -10.37 2.55
N ILE A 24 0.72 -11.59 2.22
CA ILE A 24 -0.67 -12.03 2.46
C ILE A 24 -1.05 -12.00 3.95
N GLY A 25 -0.12 -12.36 4.86
CA GLY A 25 -0.38 -12.35 6.31
C GLY A 25 -0.69 -10.94 6.81
N PHE A 26 0.12 -9.96 6.38
CA PHE A 26 -0.11 -8.56 6.76
C PHE A 26 -1.39 -7.98 6.14
N ARG A 27 -1.68 -8.30 4.87
CA ARG A 27 -2.92 -7.86 4.22
C ARG A 27 -4.17 -8.37 4.93
N LEU A 28 -4.18 -9.65 5.34
CA LEU A 28 -5.27 -10.26 6.10
C LEU A 28 -5.50 -9.54 7.44
N LEU A 29 -4.43 -9.22 8.17
CA LEU A 29 -4.54 -8.45 9.40
C LEU A 29 -5.09 -7.04 9.14
N CYS A 30 -4.56 -6.32 8.16
CA CYS A 30 -5.08 -5.00 7.80
C CYS A 30 -6.58 -5.05 7.42
N LYS A 31 -7.00 -6.10 6.70
CA LYS A 31 -8.42 -6.33 6.37
C LYS A 31 -9.28 -6.53 7.62
N ARG A 32 -8.83 -7.39 8.53
CA ARG A 32 -9.51 -7.67 9.80
C ARG A 32 -9.69 -6.40 10.63
N TYR A 33 -8.72 -5.51 10.61
CA TYR A 33 -8.77 -4.22 11.31
C TYR A 33 -9.41 -3.09 10.48
N GLY A 34 -10.09 -3.39 9.38
CA GLY A 34 -10.98 -2.45 8.70
C GLY A 34 -10.40 -1.73 7.49
N ALA A 35 -9.28 -2.20 6.93
CA ALA A 35 -8.87 -1.73 5.60
C ALA A 35 -9.96 -2.01 4.59
N SER A 36 -10.44 -0.99 3.89
CA SER A 36 -11.52 -1.12 2.91
C SER A 36 -11.07 -1.92 1.68
N MET A 37 -9.80 -1.77 1.30
CA MET A 37 -9.15 -2.50 0.22
C MET A 37 -7.67 -2.66 0.52
N VAL A 38 -7.09 -3.77 0.05
CA VAL A 38 -5.66 -4.06 0.17
C VAL A 38 -5.05 -4.32 -1.19
N TYR A 39 -3.74 -4.18 -1.30
CA TYR A 39 -2.98 -4.45 -2.51
C TYR A 39 -1.80 -5.37 -2.22
N THR A 40 -1.47 -6.23 -3.18
CA THR A 40 -0.26 -7.05 -3.09
C THR A 40 1.00 -6.19 -3.16
N GLU A 41 2.14 -6.78 -2.88
CA GLU A 41 3.41 -6.23 -3.33
C GLU A 41 3.40 -6.08 -4.85
N PHE A 42 4.14 -5.10 -5.38
CA PHE A 42 4.15 -4.90 -6.84
C PHE A 42 4.97 -5.96 -7.58
N VAL A 43 4.45 -6.39 -8.73
CA VAL A 43 4.96 -7.51 -9.53
C VAL A 43 5.58 -6.99 -10.82
N SER A 44 6.83 -7.39 -11.12
CA SER A 44 7.45 -7.06 -12.41
C SER A 44 6.78 -7.80 -13.55
N ALA A 45 6.27 -7.05 -14.53
CA ALA A 45 5.64 -7.62 -15.71
C ALA A 45 6.60 -8.53 -16.49
N GLU A 46 7.83 -8.08 -16.72
CA GLU A 46 8.85 -8.85 -17.45
C GLU A 46 9.26 -10.14 -16.70
N ALA A 47 9.27 -10.11 -15.36
CA ALA A 47 9.55 -11.31 -14.56
C ALA A 47 8.36 -12.27 -14.53
N LEU A 48 7.14 -11.74 -14.52
CA LEU A 48 5.91 -12.51 -14.51
C LEU A 48 5.73 -13.28 -15.85
N VAL A 49 5.91 -12.61 -16.96
CA VAL A 49 5.87 -13.23 -18.30
C VAL A 49 6.90 -14.37 -18.44
N ARG A 50 8.05 -14.26 -17.76
CA ARG A 50 9.07 -15.32 -17.70
C ARG A 50 8.78 -16.40 -16.66
N SER A 51 7.64 -16.35 -15.98
CA SER A 51 7.22 -17.32 -14.96
C SER A 51 8.23 -17.48 -13.80
N ILE A 52 8.88 -16.40 -13.38
CA ILE A 52 9.81 -16.40 -12.23
C ILE A 52 9.03 -16.74 -10.97
N LYS A 53 9.36 -17.86 -10.31
CA LYS A 53 8.60 -18.42 -9.17
C LYS A 53 8.34 -17.41 -8.05
N SER A 54 9.35 -16.64 -7.63
CA SER A 54 9.20 -15.62 -6.60
C SER A 54 8.27 -14.46 -7.00
N THR A 55 8.11 -14.23 -8.30
CA THR A 55 7.18 -13.25 -8.85
C THR A 55 5.77 -13.81 -8.91
N VAL A 56 5.62 -15.04 -9.38
CA VAL A 56 4.33 -15.74 -9.45
C VAL A 56 3.72 -15.93 -8.06
N SER A 57 4.53 -16.23 -7.04
CA SER A 57 4.03 -16.40 -5.66
C SER A 57 3.39 -15.12 -5.08
N LYS A 58 3.75 -13.93 -5.56
CA LYS A 58 3.14 -12.66 -5.16
C LYS A 58 1.71 -12.47 -5.69
N LEU A 59 1.25 -13.31 -6.63
CA LEU A 59 -0.13 -13.30 -7.12
C LEU A 59 -1.11 -14.02 -6.17
N THR A 60 -0.60 -14.68 -5.14
CA THR A 60 -1.45 -15.40 -4.19
C THR A 60 -2.32 -14.41 -3.41
N ILE A 61 -3.63 -14.61 -3.51
CA ILE A 61 -4.66 -13.84 -2.80
C ILE A 61 -5.62 -14.79 -2.09
N SER A 62 -6.36 -14.28 -1.11
CA SER A 62 -7.38 -15.01 -0.34
C SER A 62 -8.73 -14.31 -0.44
N ASP A 63 -9.83 -15.07 -0.38
CA ASP A 63 -11.17 -14.48 -0.34
C ASP A 63 -11.41 -13.64 0.92
N GLU A 64 -10.70 -13.94 2.01
CA GLU A 64 -10.79 -13.18 3.27
C GLU A 64 -10.25 -11.73 3.15
N GLU A 65 -9.37 -11.45 2.17
CA GLU A 65 -8.80 -10.10 1.99
C GLU A 65 -9.53 -9.25 0.95
N ARG A 66 -10.60 -9.77 0.34
CA ARG A 66 -11.36 -9.03 -0.68
C ARG A 66 -12.08 -7.79 -0.11
N PRO A 67 -12.17 -6.70 -0.88
CA PRO A 67 -11.59 -6.53 -2.20
C PRO A 67 -10.06 -6.38 -2.15
N VAL A 68 -9.37 -7.02 -3.11
CA VAL A 68 -7.92 -7.03 -3.22
C VAL A 68 -7.44 -6.67 -4.62
N GLY A 69 -6.45 -5.79 -4.71
CA GLY A 69 -5.78 -5.43 -5.96
C GLY A 69 -4.43 -6.13 -6.11
N ILE A 70 -4.12 -6.57 -7.32
CA ILE A 70 -2.75 -6.99 -7.68
C ILE A 70 -2.09 -5.86 -8.46
N GLN A 71 -0.91 -5.41 -7.97
CA GLN A 71 -0.19 -4.30 -8.60
C GLN A 71 0.94 -4.82 -9.48
N ILE A 72 0.98 -4.38 -10.74
CA ILE A 72 2.04 -4.69 -11.71
C ILE A 72 2.84 -3.45 -12.08
N TYR A 73 4.10 -3.64 -12.48
CA TYR A 73 4.94 -2.58 -13.02
C TYR A 73 5.84 -3.09 -14.15
N GLY A 74 6.14 -2.22 -15.07
CA GLY A 74 7.02 -2.49 -16.20
C GLY A 74 7.17 -1.25 -17.08
N ARG A 75 7.88 -1.38 -18.17
CA ARG A 75 8.05 -0.34 -19.20
C ARG A 75 7.85 -0.86 -20.62
N ASP A 76 7.81 -2.16 -20.77
CA ASP A 76 7.54 -2.81 -22.06
C ASP A 76 6.04 -3.02 -22.20
N VAL A 77 5.50 -2.55 -23.32
CA VAL A 77 4.05 -2.56 -23.57
C VAL A 77 3.50 -3.98 -23.63
N ASP A 78 4.16 -4.86 -24.38
CA ASP A 78 3.69 -6.22 -24.60
C ASP A 78 3.78 -7.04 -23.31
N ALA A 79 4.88 -6.88 -22.55
CA ALA A 79 5.03 -7.52 -21.25
C ALA A 79 3.95 -7.04 -20.25
N MET A 80 3.61 -5.75 -20.23
CA MET A 80 2.56 -5.22 -19.36
C MET A 80 1.18 -5.76 -19.73
N VAL A 81 0.86 -5.86 -21.00
CA VAL A 81 -0.40 -6.45 -21.47
C VAL A 81 -0.49 -7.92 -21.12
N GLU A 82 0.57 -8.69 -21.37
CA GLU A 82 0.58 -10.12 -21.05
C GLU A 82 0.55 -10.38 -19.55
N ALA A 83 1.31 -9.60 -18.77
CA ALA A 83 1.25 -9.65 -17.30
C ALA A 83 -0.15 -9.36 -16.76
N ALA A 84 -0.86 -8.37 -17.31
CA ALA A 84 -2.23 -8.05 -16.90
C ALA A 84 -3.19 -9.23 -17.15
N LYS A 85 -3.07 -9.95 -18.28
CA LYS A 85 -3.86 -11.15 -18.55
C LYS A 85 -3.55 -12.29 -17.58
N ILE A 86 -2.25 -12.50 -17.26
CA ILE A 86 -1.84 -13.49 -16.25
C ILE A 86 -2.43 -13.14 -14.89
N VAL A 87 -2.35 -11.85 -14.49
CA VAL A 87 -2.91 -11.37 -13.23
C VAL A 87 -4.44 -11.52 -13.20
N GLU A 88 -5.14 -11.24 -14.30
CA GLU A 88 -6.59 -11.43 -14.39
C GLU A 88 -6.98 -12.89 -14.09
N GLN A 89 -6.18 -13.87 -14.52
CA GLN A 89 -6.42 -15.29 -14.24
C GLN A 89 -6.25 -15.63 -12.74
N ALA A 90 -5.45 -14.87 -12.00
CA ALA A 90 -5.35 -15.00 -10.54
C ALA A 90 -6.60 -14.46 -9.81
N GLY A 91 -7.49 -13.76 -10.51
CA GLY A 91 -8.81 -13.34 -10.04
C GLY A 91 -8.82 -12.21 -9.01
N PRO A 92 -7.99 -11.16 -9.10
CA PRO A 92 -8.11 -10.01 -8.23
C PRO A 92 -9.39 -9.21 -8.53
N ASP A 93 -9.79 -8.38 -7.58
CA ASP A 93 -10.91 -7.45 -7.80
C ASP A 93 -10.50 -6.24 -8.64
N VAL A 94 -9.19 -5.90 -8.62
CA VAL A 94 -8.61 -4.78 -9.37
C VAL A 94 -7.20 -5.15 -9.83
N ILE A 95 -6.82 -4.72 -11.04
CA ILE A 95 -5.43 -4.70 -11.51
C ILE A 95 -4.94 -3.27 -11.38
N ASP A 96 -3.88 -3.04 -10.60
CA ASP A 96 -3.32 -1.71 -10.40
C ASP A 96 -1.98 -1.57 -11.12
N ILE A 97 -1.76 -0.44 -11.79
CA ILE A 97 -0.51 -0.15 -12.48
C ILE A 97 0.34 0.79 -11.64
N ASN A 98 1.58 0.36 -11.32
CA ASN A 98 2.53 1.17 -10.58
C ASN A 98 3.31 2.11 -11.49
N PHE A 99 3.00 3.39 -11.41
CA PHE A 99 3.79 4.49 -11.96
C PHE A 99 4.33 5.41 -10.87
N GLY A 100 4.48 4.89 -9.63
CA GLY A 100 4.85 5.68 -8.47
C GLY A 100 6.11 5.23 -7.71
N CYS A 101 6.63 4.01 -7.93
CA CYS A 101 7.81 3.51 -7.22
C CYS A 101 9.06 4.33 -7.57
N PRO A 102 9.69 5.04 -6.58
CA PRO A 102 10.78 5.97 -6.86
C PRO A 102 12.17 5.32 -6.80
N VAL A 103 12.27 4.06 -6.35
CA VAL A 103 13.58 3.43 -6.08
C VAL A 103 14.40 3.26 -7.36
N LYS A 104 15.72 3.49 -7.24
CA LYS A 104 16.65 3.52 -8.39
C LYS A 104 16.58 2.26 -9.26
N LYS A 105 16.45 1.08 -8.65
CA LYS A 105 16.37 -0.21 -9.39
C LYS A 105 15.12 -0.34 -10.28
N VAL A 106 14.06 0.45 -10.04
CA VAL A 106 12.83 0.50 -10.82
C VAL A 106 12.79 1.77 -11.67
N ALA A 107 12.76 2.95 -11.04
CA ALA A 107 12.64 4.23 -11.74
C ALA A 107 13.85 4.56 -12.63
N GLY A 108 15.07 4.14 -12.23
CA GLY A 108 16.27 4.31 -13.04
C GLY A 108 16.30 3.45 -14.31
N LYS A 109 15.42 2.45 -14.40
CA LYS A 109 15.22 1.63 -15.60
C LYS A 109 14.03 2.10 -16.45
N GLY A 110 13.41 3.24 -16.11
CA GLY A 110 12.26 3.79 -16.82
C GLY A 110 10.90 3.18 -16.46
N ALA A 111 10.84 2.31 -15.42
CA ALA A 111 9.58 1.76 -14.90
C ALA A 111 9.13 2.49 -13.62
N GLY A 112 7.94 2.16 -13.11
CA GLY A 112 7.40 2.83 -11.93
C GLY A 112 7.36 4.36 -12.11
N ALA A 113 7.88 5.14 -11.16
CA ALA A 113 7.94 6.59 -11.29
C ALA A 113 8.86 7.09 -12.42
N GLY A 114 9.70 6.22 -13.01
CA GLY A 114 10.49 6.54 -14.21
C GLY A 114 9.62 6.86 -15.42
N MET A 115 8.42 6.31 -15.47
CA MET A 115 7.43 6.58 -16.54
C MET A 115 6.97 8.05 -16.57
N LEU A 116 7.10 8.80 -15.46
CA LEU A 116 6.79 10.24 -15.42
C LEU A 116 7.68 11.08 -16.36
N GLN A 117 8.77 10.50 -16.87
CA GLN A 117 9.62 11.13 -17.88
C GLN A 117 9.19 10.75 -19.33
N ASN A 118 8.24 9.83 -19.49
CA ASN A 118 7.74 9.40 -20.80
C ASN A 118 6.22 9.19 -20.74
N ILE A 119 5.48 10.30 -20.66
CA ILE A 119 4.01 10.28 -20.57
C ILE A 119 3.36 9.55 -21.77
N PRO A 120 3.79 9.76 -23.02
CA PRO A 120 3.20 9.03 -24.15
C PRO A 120 3.26 7.51 -23.97
N LEU A 121 4.39 6.94 -23.51
CA LEU A 121 4.51 5.51 -23.26
C LEU A 121 3.67 5.06 -22.06
N MET A 122 3.59 5.88 -20.99
CA MET A 122 2.71 5.63 -19.85
C MET A 122 1.25 5.48 -20.29
N LEU A 123 0.76 6.38 -21.12
CA LEU A 123 -0.61 6.36 -21.63
C LEU A 123 -0.83 5.17 -22.59
N GLU A 124 0.12 4.88 -23.46
CA GLU A 124 0.04 3.70 -24.36
C GLU A 124 -0.07 2.39 -23.56
N ILE A 125 0.78 2.19 -22.54
CA ILE A 125 0.71 1.03 -21.66
C ILE A 125 -0.65 0.95 -20.98
N THR A 126 -1.10 2.05 -20.40
CA THR A 126 -2.37 2.11 -19.67
C THR A 126 -3.55 1.74 -20.56
N GLU A 127 -3.64 2.36 -21.74
CA GLU A 127 -4.72 2.12 -22.69
C GLU A 127 -4.75 0.66 -23.16
N LYS A 128 -3.58 0.10 -23.51
CA LYS A 128 -3.48 -1.29 -23.98
C LYS A 128 -3.79 -2.29 -22.88
N VAL A 129 -3.37 -2.05 -21.63
CA VAL A 129 -3.72 -2.89 -20.50
C VAL A 129 -5.23 -2.85 -20.26
N VAL A 130 -5.83 -1.65 -20.19
CA VAL A 130 -7.29 -1.50 -20.02
C VAL A 130 -8.07 -2.26 -21.09
N LYS A 131 -7.64 -2.20 -22.36
CA LYS A 131 -8.31 -2.91 -23.47
C LYS A 131 -8.12 -4.42 -23.44
N ALA A 132 -7.07 -4.92 -22.77
CA ALA A 132 -6.69 -6.34 -22.80
C ALA A 132 -7.39 -7.19 -21.72
N VAL A 133 -7.97 -6.57 -20.68
CA VAL A 133 -8.57 -7.26 -19.53
C VAL A 133 -9.99 -6.78 -19.25
N LYS A 134 -10.77 -7.60 -18.56
CA LYS A 134 -12.13 -7.25 -18.08
C LYS A 134 -12.13 -6.74 -16.64
N THR A 135 -11.13 -7.16 -15.88
CA THR A 135 -10.93 -6.71 -14.49
C THR A 135 -10.69 -5.20 -14.47
N PRO A 136 -11.33 -4.43 -13.57
CA PRO A 136 -11.12 -3.00 -13.43
C PRO A 136 -9.63 -2.67 -13.29
N VAL A 137 -9.15 -1.71 -14.07
CA VAL A 137 -7.75 -1.23 -14.02
C VAL A 137 -7.70 0.09 -13.29
N THR A 138 -6.76 0.22 -12.36
CA THR A 138 -6.43 1.46 -11.64
C THR A 138 -4.97 1.83 -11.83
N VAL A 139 -4.62 3.06 -11.50
CA VAL A 139 -3.23 3.55 -11.59
C VAL A 139 -2.84 4.19 -10.26
N LYS A 140 -1.60 3.92 -9.82
CA LYS A 140 -0.96 4.61 -8.70
C LYS A 140 0.28 5.35 -9.18
N THR A 141 0.29 6.69 -8.99
CA THR A 141 1.38 7.57 -9.46
C THR A 141 1.78 8.62 -8.43
N ARG A 142 2.63 9.56 -8.83
CA ARG A 142 3.12 10.71 -8.07
C ARG A 142 2.78 12.01 -8.78
N LEU A 143 3.09 13.16 -8.13
CA LEU A 143 2.82 14.50 -8.66
C LEU A 143 3.59 14.81 -9.95
N GLY A 144 4.73 14.17 -10.14
CA GLY A 144 5.64 14.38 -11.26
C GLY A 144 7.03 13.81 -10.98
N TRP A 145 7.96 14.06 -11.89
CA TRP A 145 9.34 13.61 -11.75
C TRP A 145 10.12 14.44 -10.72
N SER A 146 10.02 15.77 -10.80
CA SER A 146 10.70 16.75 -9.94
C SER A 146 9.78 17.95 -9.69
N ALA A 147 10.22 18.90 -8.85
CA ALA A 147 9.48 20.13 -8.60
C ALA A 147 9.26 20.97 -9.86
N ASP A 148 10.20 20.92 -10.81
CA ASP A 148 10.09 21.63 -12.09
C ASP A 148 9.29 20.85 -13.15
N ASN A 149 8.86 19.64 -12.82
CA ASN A 149 8.12 18.76 -13.72
C ASN A 149 6.94 18.13 -12.96
N LEU A 150 5.97 18.97 -12.59
CA LEU A 150 4.69 18.56 -12.00
C LEU A 150 3.68 18.37 -13.12
N VAL A 151 3.19 17.15 -13.30
CA VAL A 151 2.33 16.78 -14.44
C VAL A 151 0.96 16.27 -14.02
N ILE A 152 0.72 16.06 -12.73
CA ILE A 152 -0.43 15.29 -12.23
C ILE A 152 -1.78 15.87 -12.64
N THR A 153 -1.94 17.20 -12.68
CA THR A 153 -3.21 17.85 -13.01
C THR A 153 -3.67 17.54 -14.43
N THR A 154 -2.74 17.55 -15.40
CA THR A 154 -3.02 17.18 -16.79
C THR A 154 -3.02 15.66 -16.97
N LEU A 155 -2.08 14.97 -16.32
CA LEU A 155 -1.92 13.51 -16.42
C LEU A 155 -3.17 12.77 -15.93
N ALA A 156 -3.83 13.27 -14.89
CA ALA A 156 -5.04 12.64 -14.34
C ALA A 156 -6.17 12.54 -15.39
N GLU A 157 -6.40 13.58 -16.18
CA GLU A 157 -7.38 13.54 -17.27
C GLU A 157 -6.98 12.54 -18.35
N GLN A 158 -5.70 12.56 -18.77
CA GLN A 158 -5.19 11.65 -19.79
C GLN A 158 -5.29 10.18 -19.37
N LEU A 159 -4.98 9.88 -18.10
CA LEU A 159 -5.12 8.52 -17.57
C LEU A 159 -6.59 8.08 -17.48
N GLN A 160 -7.49 8.99 -17.08
CA GLN A 160 -8.93 8.73 -17.12
C GLN A 160 -9.40 8.41 -18.54
N ASP A 161 -8.93 9.15 -19.54
CA ASP A 161 -9.29 8.94 -20.95
C ASP A 161 -8.78 7.58 -21.48
N CYS A 162 -7.73 7.01 -20.89
CA CYS A 162 -7.32 5.63 -21.15
C CYS A 162 -8.30 4.58 -20.62
N GLY A 163 -9.28 4.97 -19.77
CA GLY A 163 -10.33 4.09 -19.25
C GLY A 163 -10.05 3.47 -17.89
N ILE A 164 -9.10 4.00 -17.12
CA ILE A 164 -8.89 3.54 -15.73
C ILE A 164 -10.11 3.85 -14.85
N GLN A 165 -10.31 3.03 -13.81
CA GLN A 165 -11.49 3.12 -12.94
C GLN A 165 -11.23 3.87 -11.62
N ALA A 166 -9.98 4.18 -11.28
CA ALA A 166 -9.59 5.04 -10.18
C ALA A 166 -8.12 5.45 -10.31
N LEU A 167 -7.76 6.57 -9.71
CA LEU A 167 -6.39 7.09 -9.68
C LEU A 167 -5.93 7.35 -8.25
N THR A 168 -4.83 6.70 -7.85
CA THR A 168 -4.15 6.99 -6.57
C THR A 168 -2.97 7.92 -6.80
N ILE A 169 -2.94 9.03 -6.07
CA ILE A 169 -1.91 10.06 -6.19
C ILE A 169 -1.11 10.17 -4.88
N HIS A 170 0.19 9.88 -4.94
CA HIS A 170 1.10 10.19 -3.83
C HIS A 170 1.55 11.66 -3.94
N GLY A 171 1.30 12.45 -2.89
CA GLY A 171 1.59 13.88 -2.80
C GLY A 171 3.10 14.24 -2.78
N ARG A 172 3.93 13.48 -3.47
CA ARG A 172 5.37 13.74 -3.65
C ARG A 172 5.78 13.51 -5.10
N THR A 173 6.85 14.20 -5.52
CA THR A 173 7.53 13.89 -6.79
C THR A 173 8.41 12.65 -6.63
N ARG A 174 8.89 12.10 -7.77
CA ARG A 174 9.90 11.02 -7.74
C ARG A 174 11.19 11.50 -7.08
N ALA A 175 11.65 12.72 -7.36
CA ALA A 175 12.90 13.25 -6.83
C ALA A 175 12.89 13.36 -5.30
N GLN A 176 11.76 13.72 -4.71
CA GLN A 176 11.59 13.77 -3.25
C GLN A 176 11.69 12.38 -2.59
N MET A 177 11.41 11.31 -3.32
CA MET A 177 11.29 9.96 -2.74
C MET A 177 10.35 9.95 -1.53
N TYR A 178 10.89 10.05 -0.31
CA TYR A 178 10.16 10.10 0.96
C TYR A 178 10.54 11.30 1.83
N THR A 179 11.36 12.23 1.32
CA THR A 179 11.81 13.43 2.05
C THR A 179 10.76 14.55 1.97
N GLY A 180 10.85 15.51 2.89
CA GLY A 180 9.90 16.61 2.99
C GLY A 180 8.50 16.13 3.36
N GLN A 181 7.50 16.93 3.07
CA GLN A 181 6.09 16.64 3.31
C GLN A 181 5.37 16.34 1.99
N ALA A 182 4.32 15.50 2.06
CA ALA A 182 3.43 15.28 0.95
C ALA A 182 2.60 16.54 0.68
N ASP A 183 2.57 16.99 -0.56
CA ASP A 183 1.72 18.10 -1.00
C ASP A 183 0.34 17.57 -1.42
N TRP A 184 -0.65 17.88 -0.64
CA TRP A 184 -2.03 17.50 -0.87
C TRP A 184 -2.81 18.54 -1.71
N SER A 185 -2.24 19.72 -1.96
CA SER A 185 -2.89 20.80 -2.71
C SER A 185 -3.20 20.36 -4.15
N LEU A 186 -2.22 19.74 -4.82
CA LEU A 186 -2.40 19.22 -6.18
C LEU A 186 -3.35 18.03 -6.26
N ILE A 187 -3.39 17.17 -5.20
CA ILE A 187 -4.39 16.10 -5.13
C ILE A 187 -5.80 16.69 -5.06
N GLY A 188 -5.99 17.69 -4.21
CA GLY A 188 -7.26 18.44 -4.12
C GLY A 188 -7.61 19.19 -5.40
N GLU A 189 -6.63 19.72 -6.13
CA GLU A 189 -6.83 20.36 -7.43
C GLU A 189 -7.37 19.37 -8.46
N VAL A 190 -6.72 18.19 -8.58
CA VAL A 190 -7.21 17.10 -9.45
C VAL A 190 -8.64 16.71 -9.07
N LYS A 191 -8.93 16.54 -7.77
CA LYS A 191 -10.28 16.15 -7.32
C LYS A 191 -11.35 17.20 -7.63
N ARG A 192 -11.01 18.48 -7.56
CA ARG A 192 -11.96 19.58 -7.89
C ARG A 192 -12.11 19.85 -9.38
N ASN A 193 -11.30 19.22 -10.23
CA ASN A 193 -11.43 19.39 -11.67
C ASN A 193 -12.76 18.75 -12.17
N PRO A 194 -13.69 19.54 -12.75
CA PRO A 194 -14.99 19.03 -13.17
C PRO A 194 -14.94 18.00 -14.30
N ARG A 195 -13.79 17.86 -14.96
CA ARG A 195 -13.58 16.84 -16.00
C ARG A 195 -13.14 15.49 -15.44
N ILE A 196 -12.80 15.42 -14.16
CA ILE A 196 -12.46 14.15 -13.49
C ILE A 196 -13.72 13.51 -12.92
N HIS A 197 -14.05 12.34 -13.41
CA HIS A 197 -15.25 11.58 -13.02
C HIS A 197 -14.92 10.28 -12.28
N ILE A 198 -13.65 9.82 -12.34
CA ILE A 198 -13.20 8.64 -11.62
C ILE A 198 -12.83 8.99 -10.16
N PRO A 199 -12.91 8.02 -9.23
CA PRO A 199 -12.44 8.21 -7.86
C PRO A 199 -10.97 8.63 -7.81
N ILE A 200 -10.67 9.62 -6.96
CA ILE A 200 -9.31 10.06 -6.62
C ILE A 200 -8.97 9.60 -5.21
N ILE A 201 -7.92 8.79 -5.09
CA ILE A 201 -7.41 8.26 -3.84
C ILE A 201 -6.16 9.05 -3.45
N GLY A 202 -6.20 9.74 -2.32
CA GLY A 202 -5.06 10.50 -1.82
C GLY A 202 -4.09 9.63 -1.00
N ASN A 203 -2.79 9.84 -1.18
CA ASN A 203 -1.75 9.11 -0.48
C ASN A 203 -0.59 10.03 -0.09
N GLY A 204 -0.02 9.81 1.08
CA GLY A 204 1.17 10.51 1.58
C GLY A 204 0.96 11.11 2.97
N ASP A 205 1.83 10.73 3.91
CA ASP A 205 1.93 11.24 5.29
C ASP A 205 0.65 11.14 6.14
N ILE A 206 -0.28 10.27 5.78
CA ILE A 206 -1.40 9.92 6.64
C ILE A 206 -0.89 8.94 7.71
N THR A 207 -0.79 9.41 8.94
CA THR A 207 -0.23 8.67 10.09
C THR A 207 -1.17 8.67 11.29
N THR A 208 -2.18 9.53 11.29
CA THR A 208 -3.18 9.65 12.35
C THR A 208 -4.61 9.71 11.80
N PRO A 209 -5.62 9.39 12.62
CA PRO A 209 -7.03 9.52 12.24
C PRO A 209 -7.42 10.93 11.81
N GLU A 210 -6.89 11.95 12.50
CA GLU A 210 -7.16 13.37 12.22
C GLU A 210 -6.69 13.76 10.83
N GLN A 211 -5.49 13.29 10.41
CA GLN A 211 -4.95 13.54 9.08
C GLN A 211 -5.80 12.87 8.00
N ALA A 212 -6.34 11.66 8.26
CA ALA A 212 -7.25 11.01 7.35
C ALA A 212 -8.54 11.84 7.19
N LYS A 213 -9.14 12.32 8.28
CA LYS A 213 -10.31 13.20 8.27
C LYS A 213 -10.04 14.49 7.51
N GLU A 214 -8.91 15.15 7.80
CA GLU A 214 -8.50 16.38 7.10
C GLU A 214 -8.37 16.17 5.58
N ALA A 215 -7.84 15.03 5.15
CA ALA A 215 -7.71 14.70 3.72
C ALA A 215 -9.09 14.61 3.04
N PHE A 216 -10.07 13.97 3.66
CA PHE A 216 -11.44 13.93 3.16
C PHE A 216 -12.09 15.31 3.12
N GLU A 217 -12.00 16.08 4.21
CA GLU A 217 -12.71 17.36 4.35
C GLU A 217 -12.10 18.48 3.50
N ARG A 218 -10.76 18.59 3.44
CA ARG A 218 -10.09 19.70 2.75
C ARG A 218 -9.80 19.44 1.29
N CYS A 219 -9.44 18.20 0.95
CA CYS A 219 -9.10 17.83 -0.41
C CYS A 219 -10.27 17.18 -1.16
N GLY A 220 -11.29 16.70 -0.45
CA GLY A 220 -12.48 16.08 -1.02
C GLY A 220 -12.23 14.75 -1.71
N VAL A 221 -11.11 14.08 -1.39
CA VAL A 221 -10.74 12.77 -1.98
C VAL A 221 -11.79 11.70 -1.69
N ASP A 222 -11.94 10.76 -2.59
CA ASP A 222 -12.94 9.69 -2.47
C ASP A 222 -12.47 8.58 -1.51
N ALA A 223 -11.17 8.40 -1.37
CA ALA A 223 -10.53 7.50 -0.41
C ALA A 223 -9.16 8.02 0.00
N VAL A 224 -8.64 7.54 1.12
CA VAL A 224 -7.24 7.70 1.51
C VAL A 224 -6.50 6.38 1.44
N MET A 225 -5.23 6.41 1.04
CA MET A 225 -4.37 5.24 1.03
C MET A 225 -3.25 5.42 2.04
N VAL A 226 -3.09 4.46 2.96
CA VAL A 226 -2.12 4.50 4.05
C VAL A 226 -0.98 3.53 3.76
N GLY A 227 0.25 4.01 3.86
CA GLY A 227 1.46 3.21 3.63
C GLY A 227 2.27 3.02 4.92
N ARG A 228 3.39 3.71 5.04
CA ARG A 228 4.40 3.54 6.11
C ARG A 228 3.85 3.55 7.54
N ALA A 229 2.76 4.25 7.78
CA ALA A 229 2.12 4.30 9.11
C ALA A 229 1.51 2.96 9.55
N THR A 230 1.35 2.02 8.63
CA THR A 230 0.81 0.68 8.92
C THR A 230 1.88 -0.30 9.42
N PHE A 231 3.18 0.03 9.30
CA PHE A 231 4.27 -0.87 9.69
C PHE A 231 4.20 -1.20 11.18
N GLY A 232 3.97 -2.47 11.51
CA GLY A 232 3.79 -2.92 12.89
C GLY A 232 2.60 -2.24 13.59
N ARG A 233 1.61 -1.80 12.82
CA ARG A 233 0.39 -1.14 13.31
C ARG A 233 -0.81 -1.44 12.40
N PRO A 234 -1.17 -2.72 12.13
CA PRO A 234 -2.31 -3.04 11.26
C PRO A 234 -3.63 -2.48 11.81
N TRP A 235 -3.76 -2.33 13.13
CA TRP A 235 -4.94 -1.74 13.80
C TRP A 235 -5.15 -0.25 13.53
N ILE A 236 -4.22 0.44 12.85
CA ILE A 236 -4.40 1.86 12.45
C ILE A 236 -5.67 2.06 11.62
N PHE A 237 -6.08 1.06 10.84
CA PHE A 237 -7.31 1.11 10.06
C PHE A 237 -8.54 1.20 10.95
N LYS A 238 -8.56 0.45 12.07
CA LYS A 238 -9.65 0.53 13.03
C LYS A 238 -9.64 1.86 13.78
N GLU A 239 -8.47 2.32 14.22
CA GLU A 239 -8.32 3.63 14.86
C GLU A 239 -8.85 4.77 13.96
N MET A 240 -8.51 4.74 12.66
CA MET A 240 -8.99 5.73 11.69
C MET A 240 -10.49 5.60 11.43
N ARG A 241 -11.01 4.39 11.28
CA ARG A 241 -12.42 4.16 11.03
C ARG A 241 -13.28 4.61 12.19
N ASP A 242 -12.95 4.18 13.42
CA ASP A 242 -13.68 4.57 14.62
C ASP A 242 -13.73 6.10 14.75
N TYR A 243 -12.61 6.77 14.52
CA TYR A 243 -12.55 8.24 14.57
C TYR A 243 -13.40 8.92 13.49
N LEU A 244 -13.37 8.41 12.24
CA LEU A 244 -14.17 8.95 11.13
C LEU A 244 -15.67 8.73 11.33
N ASP A 245 -16.04 7.63 12.00
CA ASP A 245 -17.43 7.29 12.33
C ASP A 245 -17.90 7.99 13.64
N GLY A 246 -17.03 8.78 14.27
CA GLY A 246 -17.33 9.49 15.52
C GLY A 246 -17.45 8.57 16.74
N LEU A 247 -16.87 7.39 16.68
CA LEU A 247 -16.83 6.41 17.76
C LEU A 247 -15.65 6.69 18.71
N PRO A 248 -15.77 6.33 20.00
CA PRO A 248 -14.64 6.39 20.91
C PRO A 248 -13.57 5.38 20.51
N ALA A 249 -12.32 5.63 20.94
CA ALA A 249 -11.25 4.66 20.79
C ALA A 249 -11.65 3.30 21.37
N ASP A 250 -11.36 2.23 20.64
CA ASP A 250 -11.69 0.87 21.08
C ASP A 250 -10.84 0.49 22.30
N PRO A 251 -11.45 0.32 23.50
CA PRO A 251 -10.71 -0.03 24.71
C PRO A 251 -10.07 -1.42 24.66
N THR A 252 -10.52 -2.29 23.75
CA THR A 252 -9.94 -3.63 23.60
C THR A 252 -8.61 -3.60 22.84
N LEU A 253 -8.31 -2.54 22.11
CA LEU A 253 -7.01 -2.30 21.47
C LEU A 253 -5.98 -1.74 22.48
N ASP A 254 -5.89 -2.35 23.63
CA ASP A 254 -4.88 -2.05 24.63
C ASP A 254 -3.47 -2.55 24.21
N LEU A 255 -2.50 -2.37 25.07
CA LEU A 255 -1.12 -2.74 24.80
C LEU A 255 -0.95 -4.24 24.61
N ASP A 256 -1.60 -5.05 25.46
CA ASP A 256 -1.49 -6.51 25.41
C ASP A 256 -2.04 -7.04 24.09
N HIS A 257 -3.24 -6.59 23.74
CA HIS A 257 -3.86 -7.00 22.48
C HIS A 257 -3.03 -6.56 21.24
N LYS A 258 -2.41 -5.37 21.27
CA LYS A 258 -1.52 -4.91 20.18
C LYS A 258 -0.28 -5.79 20.04
N ILE A 259 0.28 -6.29 21.13
CA ILE A 259 1.40 -7.24 21.08
C ILE A 259 0.92 -8.60 20.55
N ASP A 260 -0.25 -9.08 21.00
CA ASP A 260 -0.84 -10.33 20.50
C ASP A 260 -1.07 -10.29 18.98
N ILE A 261 -1.50 -9.14 18.42
CA ILE A 261 -1.63 -8.93 16.97
C ILE A 261 -0.28 -9.09 16.25
N LEU A 262 0.79 -8.59 16.82
CA LEU A 262 2.14 -8.72 16.23
C LEU A 262 2.66 -10.15 16.31
N GLU A 263 2.37 -10.88 17.40
CA GLU A 263 2.67 -12.31 17.51
C GLU A 263 1.83 -13.14 16.52
N GLU A 264 0.56 -12.78 16.35
CA GLU A 264 -0.29 -13.40 15.34
C GLU A 264 0.26 -13.18 13.93
N GLN A 265 0.77 -11.97 13.62
CA GLN A 265 1.43 -11.69 12.34
C GLN A 265 2.62 -12.62 12.10
N LEU A 266 3.46 -12.83 13.13
CA LEU A 266 4.59 -13.75 13.05
C LEU A 266 4.11 -15.17 12.69
N ARG A 267 3.10 -15.67 13.42
CA ARG A 267 2.55 -17.01 13.23
C ARG A 267 1.96 -17.19 11.83
N ILE A 268 1.15 -16.25 11.36
CA ILE A 268 0.55 -16.29 10.01
C ILE A 268 1.64 -16.29 8.93
N ASN A 269 2.67 -15.48 9.07
CA ASN A 269 3.75 -15.40 8.09
C ASN A 269 4.56 -16.70 8.05
N VAL A 270 4.87 -17.30 9.20
CA VAL A 270 5.58 -18.58 9.28
C VAL A 270 4.77 -19.70 8.64
N GLU A 271 3.46 -19.78 8.94
CA GLU A 271 2.58 -20.80 8.39
C GLU A 271 2.38 -20.70 6.87
N ARG A 272 2.28 -19.47 6.34
CA ARG A 272 1.93 -19.23 4.93
C ARG A 272 3.14 -19.15 4.00
N ILE A 273 4.31 -18.83 4.52
CA ILE A 273 5.52 -18.66 3.69
C ILE A 273 6.50 -19.80 4.01
N ASP A 274 7.24 -19.68 5.07
CA ASP A 274 8.10 -20.60 5.81
C ASP A 274 8.69 -19.86 7.03
N GLU A 275 9.33 -20.57 7.93
CA GLU A 275 9.84 -19.97 9.17
C GLU A 275 10.87 -18.87 8.89
N TYR A 276 11.88 -19.14 8.09
CA TYR A 276 12.95 -18.18 7.81
C TYR A 276 12.42 -16.87 7.19
N ARG A 277 11.63 -16.96 6.12
CA ARG A 277 11.09 -15.78 5.46
C ARG A 277 9.98 -15.11 6.27
N GLY A 278 9.15 -15.89 6.97
CA GLY A 278 8.13 -15.38 7.88
C GLY A 278 8.73 -14.49 8.97
N ILE A 279 9.85 -14.93 9.57
CA ILE A 279 10.61 -14.13 10.53
C ILE A 279 11.17 -12.88 9.87
N LEU A 280 11.80 -12.99 8.70
CA LEU A 280 12.36 -11.83 7.97
C LEU A 280 11.33 -10.76 7.68
N HIS A 281 10.13 -11.14 7.28
CA HIS A 281 9.04 -10.20 7.00
C HIS A 281 8.53 -9.56 8.29
N THR A 282 8.25 -10.37 9.32
CA THR A 282 7.66 -9.89 10.56
C THR A 282 8.59 -8.96 11.35
N ARG A 283 9.87 -9.29 11.50
CA ARG A 283 10.81 -8.49 12.29
C ARG A 283 10.97 -7.04 11.80
N ARG A 284 10.71 -6.76 10.51
CA ARG A 284 10.66 -5.39 9.98
C ARG A 284 9.49 -4.62 10.55
N HIS A 285 8.33 -5.25 10.65
CA HIS A 285 7.14 -4.66 11.28
C HIS A 285 7.38 -4.39 12.76
N LEU A 286 7.93 -5.37 13.48
CA LEU A 286 8.24 -5.24 14.90
C LEU A 286 9.20 -4.08 15.17
N ALA A 287 10.30 -4.01 14.41
CA ALA A 287 11.30 -2.95 14.54
C ALA A 287 10.79 -1.55 14.20
N ALA A 288 9.67 -1.43 13.49
CA ALA A 288 9.04 -0.18 13.10
C ALA A 288 7.81 0.17 13.95
N SER A 289 7.28 -0.78 14.72
CA SER A 289 6.05 -0.59 15.48
C SER A 289 6.17 0.56 16.48
N PRO A 290 5.17 1.46 16.50
CA PRO A 290 5.19 2.62 17.40
C PRO A 290 5.01 2.25 18.87
N ILE A 291 4.44 1.06 19.20
CA ILE A 291 4.17 0.66 20.58
C ILE A 291 5.44 0.47 21.41
N PHE A 292 6.55 0.16 20.77
CA PHE A 292 7.83 -0.08 21.44
C PHE A 292 8.67 1.20 21.67
N LYS A 293 8.25 2.37 21.16
CA LYS A 293 9.02 3.62 21.27
C LYS A 293 9.22 4.12 22.69
N GLY A 294 8.45 3.61 23.64
CA GLY A 294 8.57 3.99 25.04
C GLY A 294 9.55 3.13 25.86
N ILE A 295 10.06 2.03 25.32
CA ILE A 295 10.93 1.10 26.04
C ILE A 295 12.31 1.75 26.26
N PRO A 296 12.89 1.69 27.49
CA PRO A 296 14.27 2.08 27.72
C PRO A 296 15.21 1.31 26.78
N ASP A 297 16.25 1.97 26.29
CA ASP A 297 17.22 1.37 25.37
C ASP A 297 16.59 0.68 24.15
N PHE A 298 15.43 1.18 23.65
CA PHE A 298 14.74 0.59 22.49
C PHE A 298 15.67 0.27 21.30
N ARG A 299 16.79 1.00 21.18
CA ARG A 299 17.79 0.69 20.16
C ARG A 299 18.30 -0.74 20.27
N GLN A 300 18.59 -1.25 21.47
CA GLN A 300 19.07 -2.61 21.69
C GLN A 300 17.96 -3.63 21.40
N THR A 301 16.74 -3.37 21.91
CA THR A 301 15.57 -4.20 21.61
C THR A 301 15.31 -4.30 20.11
N ARG A 302 15.38 -3.19 19.39
CA ARG A 302 15.23 -3.15 17.94
C ARG A 302 16.30 -3.96 17.22
N ILE A 303 17.56 -3.89 17.67
CA ILE A 303 18.66 -4.69 17.11
C ILE A 303 18.39 -6.18 17.35
N ALA A 304 17.93 -6.55 18.55
CA ALA A 304 17.57 -7.93 18.87
C ALA A 304 16.45 -8.44 17.93
N MET A 305 15.36 -7.68 17.78
CA MET A 305 14.26 -8.01 16.84
C MET A 305 14.77 -8.23 15.40
N LEU A 306 15.66 -7.36 14.92
CA LEU A 306 16.18 -7.44 13.55
C LEU A 306 17.19 -8.57 13.34
N ARG A 307 17.74 -9.15 14.41
CA ARG A 307 18.71 -10.24 14.37
C ARG A 307 18.11 -11.60 14.72
N ALA A 308 16.92 -11.63 15.30
CA ALA A 308 16.26 -12.89 15.66
C ALA A 308 16.13 -13.81 14.44
N GLU A 309 16.45 -15.09 14.64
CA GLU A 309 16.46 -16.11 13.59
C GLU A 309 15.42 -17.20 13.81
N THR A 310 14.84 -17.28 15.02
CA THR A 310 13.78 -18.24 15.37
C THR A 310 12.51 -17.57 15.88
N VAL A 311 11.40 -18.29 15.81
CA VAL A 311 10.10 -17.86 16.37
C VAL A 311 10.20 -17.63 17.87
N GLU A 312 10.89 -18.54 18.55
CA GLU A 312 11.08 -18.50 20.00
C GLU A 312 11.83 -17.23 20.43
N GLU A 313 12.88 -16.86 19.70
CA GLU A 313 13.64 -15.62 19.97
C GLU A 313 12.75 -14.39 19.83
N LEU A 314 11.96 -14.28 18.73
CA LEU A 314 11.07 -13.14 18.54
C LEU A 314 9.96 -13.08 19.59
N THR A 315 9.35 -14.22 19.93
CA THR A 315 8.32 -14.30 20.95
C THR A 315 8.86 -13.89 22.32
N ALA A 316 10.07 -14.38 22.69
CA ALA A 316 10.72 -14.00 23.94
C ALA A 316 11.01 -12.49 24.02
N ILE A 317 11.41 -11.86 22.89
CA ILE A 317 11.64 -10.41 22.84
C ILE A 317 10.31 -9.65 23.00
N LEU A 318 9.22 -10.13 22.38
CA LEU A 318 7.90 -9.50 22.51
C LEU A 318 7.36 -9.58 23.95
N GLU A 319 7.49 -10.72 24.62
CA GLU A 319 7.11 -10.88 26.02
C GLU A 319 7.95 -10.00 26.96
N HIS A 320 9.25 -9.89 26.70
CA HIS A 320 10.09 -8.94 27.43
C HIS A 320 9.61 -7.48 27.25
N CYS A 321 9.27 -7.11 26.00
CA CYS A 321 8.69 -5.79 25.73
C CYS A 321 7.37 -5.58 26.45
N ARG A 322 6.50 -6.59 26.48
CA ARG A 322 5.22 -6.58 27.21
C ARG A 322 5.42 -6.26 28.70
N THR A 323 6.35 -6.96 29.33
CA THR A 323 6.69 -6.76 30.74
C THR A 323 7.18 -5.33 31.01
N MET A 324 8.16 -4.86 30.22
CA MET A 324 8.75 -3.53 30.39
C MET A 324 7.74 -2.37 30.18
N LEU A 325 6.74 -2.58 29.32
CA LEU A 325 5.72 -1.57 29.05
C LEU A 325 4.61 -1.55 30.10
N LYS A 326 4.37 -2.68 30.82
CA LYS A 326 3.41 -2.75 31.95
C LYS A 326 3.94 -2.17 33.25
N GLU A 327 5.24 -2.16 33.44
CA GLU A 327 5.90 -1.60 34.62
C GLU A 327 5.95 -0.05 34.62
N ARG A 328 5.37 0.58 33.60
CA ARG A 328 5.25 2.04 33.45
C ARG A 328 3.87 2.56 33.76
#